data_4e2d0bee9b61803869c87458608c6ce0
#
_entry.id   4e2d0bee9b61803869c87458608c6ce0
#
_cell.length_a   1.000
_cell.length_b   1.000
_cell.length_c   1.000
_cell.angle_alpha   90.00
_cell.angle_beta   90.00
_cell.angle_gamma   90.00
#
_symmetry.space_group_name_H-M   'P 1'
#
loop_
_entity.id
_entity.type
_entity.pdbx_description
1 polymer ?
#
loop_
_entity_poly.entity_id
_entity_poly.type
_entity_poly.pdbx_seq_one_letter_code
_entity_poly.pdbx_strand_id
1 'polypeptide(L)'
;MPRLVPAVSAAFILWMAGHAVAQVTPPPDAASVAPADPGPDQATTEFNIVPLLGGNSDVGFGVGQVSNLARVAPNVEPYLWSLETSAFISFKSNDGLVVPLQDYFIFLHLRNLGTRGLRLDLRAAFTDERTLLFYGIGNASPDKPTDTPMDQLEFGRMHPTASALLRVPLGHGLFFTTGSGFTYNRLDVAPDSSLGSYAVNGPADGRALIGAFKTHGVALGDLGMQYDTRDREIDTRRGQYDTILLRVSPSIGGFLPYSYQRLTITGRTYVPLSRRITLAFRVVGDALFGDPPFYELSRYEETQAIGGVNAIRGVPAGRYYGKVKLFGNAEARSDLFGFHLRGKALKLGIAAFFDAGRTWTELFHRHPDLDGTGVGLKYGIGGGLRLRQGKTFVVRADVAYSPDANPIGAYFTAGQIF
;
A
#
# COMPACT_ATOMS: atom_id res chain seq x y z
N MET A 1 -29.36 -14.57 26.62
CA MET A 1 -28.23 -15.52 26.53
C MET A 1 -27.41 -15.06 25.34
N PRO A 2 -26.23 -14.49 25.54
CA PRO A 2 -25.40 -14.02 24.43
C PRO A 2 -24.72 -15.23 23.76
N ARG A 3 -24.87 -15.37 22.46
CA ARG A 3 -24.15 -16.36 21.65
C ARG A 3 -22.70 -15.93 21.52
N LEU A 4 -21.80 -16.71 22.09
CA LEU A 4 -20.36 -16.65 21.86
C LEU A 4 -20.08 -16.97 20.38
N VAL A 5 -19.58 -15.99 19.64
CA VAL A 5 -18.94 -16.20 18.34
C VAL A 5 -17.56 -16.78 18.62
N PRO A 6 -17.18 -17.94 18.06
CA PRO A 6 -15.85 -18.48 18.28
C PRO A 6 -14.82 -17.61 17.59
N ALA A 7 -13.84 -17.13 18.37
CA ALA A 7 -12.62 -16.57 17.87
C ALA A 7 -11.90 -17.61 17.00
N VAL A 8 -11.82 -17.36 15.70
CA VAL A 8 -11.02 -18.16 14.79
C VAL A 8 -9.56 -17.87 15.11
N SER A 9 -8.95 -18.78 15.86
CA SER A 9 -7.51 -18.79 16.09
C SER A 9 -6.82 -18.95 14.74
N ALA A 10 -6.06 -17.92 14.33
CA ALA A 10 -5.18 -17.98 13.18
C ALA A 10 -4.07 -19.00 13.48
N ALA A 11 -4.29 -20.25 13.11
CA ALA A 11 -3.25 -21.27 13.11
C ALA A 11 -2.26 -20.93 11.98
N PHE A 12 -1.08 -20.50 12.37
CA PHE A 12 0.08 -20.35 11.52
C PHE A 12 0.51 -21.72 11.00
N ILE A 13 0.12 -22.08 9.79
CA ILE A 13 0.72 -23.22 9.07
C ILE A 13 1.53 -22.65 7.92
N LEU A 14 2.85 -22.59 8.15
CA LEU A 14 3.86 -22.38 7.12
C LEU A 14 3.94 -23.65 6.26
N TRP A 15 3.04 -23.80 5.28
CA TRP A 15 3.12 -24.90 4.32
C TRP A 15 3.92 -24.47 3.10
N MET A 16 5.21 -24.79 3.12
CA MET A 16 6.08 -24.71 1.96
C MET A 16 5.73 -25.84 0.99
N ALA A 17 4.84 -25.62 0.05
CA ALA A 17 4.59 -26.53 -1.05
C ALA A 17 5.84 -26.61 -1.94
N GLY A 18 6.60 -27.67 -1.78
CA GLY A 18 7.69 -28.02 -2.69
C GLY A 18 7.13 -28.52 -4.00
N HIS A 19 7.36 -27.80 -5.09
CA HIS A 19 7.29 -28.39 -6.42
C HIS A 19 8.59 -29.15 -6.64
N ALA A 20 8.48 -30.49 -6.71
CA ALA A 20 9.53 -31.36 -7.14
C ALA A 20 9.76 -31.12 -8.64
N VAL A 21 10.80 -30.34 -8.96
CA VAL A 21 11.43 -30.42 -10.27
C VAL A 21 12.24 -31.70 -10.24
N ALA A 22 11.94 -32.64 -11.13
CA ALA A 22 12.66 -33.87 -11.29
C ALA A 22 14.16 -33.57 -11.41
N GLN A 23 14.93 -33.96 -10.39
CA GLN A 23 16.39 -33.97 -10.46
C GLN A 23 16.80 -35.10 -11.43
N VAL A 24 17.25 -34.68 -12.59
CA VAL A 24 18.12 -35.56 -13.39
C VAL A 24 19.41 -35.67 -12.61
N THR A 25 19.67 -36.84 -12.03
CA THR A 25 20.94 -37.16 -11.39
C THR A 25 22.04 -37.15 -12.45
N PRO A 26 23.07 -36.30 -12.33
CA PRO A 26 24.24 -36.39 -13.19
C PRO A 26 25.05 -37.66 -12.83
N PRO A 27 25.76 -38.25 -13.79
CA PRO A 27 26.60 -39.44 -13.55
C PRO A 27 27.69 -39.09 -12.52
N PRO A 28 28.14 -40.09 -11.73
CA PRO A 28 29.13 -39.89 -10.68
C PRO A 28 30.54 -39.83 -11.28
N ASP A 29 31.03 -38.69 -11.63
CA ASP A 29 32.45 -38.38 -11.86
C ASP A 29 32.67 -37.03 -12.59
N ALA A 30 31.85 -36.02 -12.26
CA ALA A 30 32.26 -34.66 -12.53
C ALA A 30 32.59 -34.01 -11.17
N ALA A 31 33.84 -33.78 -10.90
CA ALA A 31 34.28 -32.94 -9.79
C ALA A 31 33.44 -31.66 -9.80
N SER A 32 32.73 -31.43 -8.72
CA SER A 32 31.92 -30.20 -8.54
C SER A 32 32.90 -29.02 -8.54
N VAL A 33 33.10 -28.43 -9.70
CA VAL A 33 33.60 -27.06 -9.78
C VAL A 33 32.49 -26.23 -9.17
N ALA A 34 32.68 -25.73 -7.95
CA ALA A 34 31.86 -24.69 -7.38
C ALA A 34 31.69 -23.63 -8.47
N PRO A 35 30.47 -23.12 -8.75
CA PRO A 35 30.32 -22.07 -9.74
C PRO A 35 31.26 -20.95 -9.36
N ALA A 36 32.20 -20.64 -10.29
CA ALA A 36 33.15 -19.56 -10.10
C ALA A 36 32.37 -18.31 -9.68
N ASP A 37 32.80 -17.70 -8.60
CA ASP A 37 32.27 -16.42 -8.14
C ASP A 37 32.27 -15.46 -9.36
N PRO A 38 31.13 -14.95 -9.84
CA PRO A 38 31.12 -14.14 -11.04
C PRO A 38 32.06 -12.97 -10.80
N GLY A 39 33.06 -12.80 -11.66
CA GLY A 39 34.06 -11.75 -11.54
C GLY A 39 33.37 -10.36 -11.39
N PRO A 40 34.06 -9.36 -10.85
CA PRO A 40 33.48 -8.08 -10.40
C PRO A 40 32.71 -7.29 -11.45
N ASP A 41 32.78 -7.68 -12.71
CA ASP A 41 32.14 -6.95 -13.83
C ASP A 41 30.94 -7.63 -14.49
N GLN A 42 30.46 -8.78 -13.97
CA GLN A 42 29.35 -9.49 -14.60
C GLN A 42 28.00 -9.18 -13.89
N ALA A 43 27.08 -8.63 -14.66
CA ALA A 43 25.71 -8.46 -14.18
C ALA A 43 25.03 -9.84 -14.07
N THR A 44 24.32 -10.08 -12.94
CA THR A 44 23.58 -11.31 -12.64
C THR A 44 22.07 -11.05 -12.66
N THR A 45 21.29 -12.10 -12.90
CA THR A 45 19.82 -12.02 -12.83
C THR A 45 19.36 -12.75 -11.57
N GLU A 46 18.61 -12.03 -10.73
CA GLU A 46 17.97 -12.58 -9.53
C GLU A 46 16.47 -12.76 -9.79
N PHE A 47 15.94 -13.92 -9.44
CA PHE A 47 14.50 -14.18 -9.47
C PHE A 47 14.02 -14.63 -8.10
N ASN A 48 13.00 -13.96 -7.60
CA ASN A 48 12.34 -14.27 -6.35
C ASN A 48 10.82 -14.39 -6.59
N ILE A 49 10.22 -15.41 -5.99
CA ILE A 49 8.77 -15.58 -5.98
C ILE A 49 8.33 -15.97 -4.57
N VAL A 50 7.25 -15.35 -4.10
CA VAL A 50 6.66 -15.66 -2.80
C VAL A 50 5.17 -15.85 -2.98
N PRO A 51 4.65 -17.02 -2.60
CA PRO A 51 3.23 -17.23 -2.51
C PRO A 51 2.65 -16.35 -1.40
N LEU A 52 1.52 -15.73 -1.67
CA LEU A 52 0.73 -14.97 -0.71
C LEU A 52 -0.48 -15.81 -0.28
N LEU A 53 -0.63 -15.96 1.03
CA LEU A 53 -1.80 -16.54 1.65
C LEU A 53 -2.21 -15.59 2.76
N GLY A 54 -3.41 -15.08 2.72
CA GLY A 54 -3.85 -14.13 3.73
C GLY A 54 -5.22 -13.58 3.44
N GLY A 55 -5.63 -12.64 4.24
CA GLY A 55 -6.92 -12.00 4.13
C GLY A 55 -7.27 -11.32 5.45
N ASN A 56 -8.43 -10.75 5.49
CA ASN A 56 -9.01 -10.15 6.68
C ASN A 56 -10.55 -10.31 6.65
N SER A 57 -11.22 -9.80 7.66
CA SER A 57 -12.69 -9.84 7.75
C SER A 57 -13.38 -9.12 6.59
N ASP A 58 -12.72 -8.14 5.97
CA ASP A 58 -13.33 -7.29 4.94
C ASP A 58 -13.28 -7.98 3.56
N VAL A 59 -12.13 -8.57 3.21
CA VAL A 59 -11.91 -9.19 1.90
C VAL A 59 -11.89 -10.73 1.93
N GLY A 60 -12.11 -11.35 3.09
CA GLY A 60 -12.09 -12.80 3.23
C GLY A 60 -10.69 -13.40 3.13
N PHE A 61 -10.58 -14.69 2.76
CA PHE A 61 -9.32 -15.40 2.57
C PHE A 61 -8.85 -15.27 1.12
N GLY A 62 -7.58 -14.94 0.92
CA GLY A 62 -7.00 -14.75 -0.40
C GLY A 62 -5.76 -15.58 -0.64
N VAL A 63 -5.53 -15.86 -1.90
CA VAL A 63 -4.34 -16.53 -2.42
C VAL A 63 -3.71 -15.68 -3.52
N GLY A 64 -2.41 -15.75 -3.62
CA GLY A 64 -1.71 -14.97 -4.63
C GLY A 64 -0.23 -15.25 -4.68
N GLN A 65 0.48 -14.39 -5.39
CA GLN A 65 1.93 -14.39 -5.45
C GLN A 65 2.47 -12.98 -5.67
N VAL A 66 3.66 -12.72 -5.17
CA VAL A 66 4.52 -11.60 -5.60
C VAL A 66 5.80 -12.20 -6.17
N SER A 67 6.22 -11.75 -7.32
CA SER A 67 7.51 -12.11 -7.88
C SER A 67 8.32 -10.88 -8.27
N ASN A 68 9.63 -11.03 -8.24
CA ASN A 68 10.58 -10.01 -8.64
C ASN A 68 11.67 -10.65 -9.49
N LEU A 69 11.88 -10.10 -10.67
CA LEU A 69 12.98 -10.43 -11.57
C LEU A 69 13.86 -9.17 -11.69
N ALA A 70 15.09 -9.24 -11.21
CA ALA A 70 15.99 -8.10 -11.19
C ALA A 70 17.32 -8.40 -11.88
N ARG A 71 17.85 -7.43 -12.61
CA ARG A 71 19.21 -7.45 -13.14
C ARG A 71 20.12 -6.65 -12.22
N VAL A 72 20.99 -7.31 -11.50
CA VAL A 72 21.93 -6.72 -10.54
C VAL A 72 23.30 -6.64 -11.19
N ALA A 73 23.99 -5.52 -11.02
CA ALA A 73 25.36 -5.34 -11.47
C ALA A 73 26.24 -4.81 -10.35
N PRO A 74 27.55 -5.11 -10.35
CA PRO A 74 28.49 -4.47 -9.44
C PRO A 74 28.42 -2.94 -9.58
N ASN A 75 28.54 -2.23 -8.48
CA ASN A 75 28.50 -0.76 -8.44
C ASN A 75 27.17 -0.09 -8.85
N VAL A 76 26.08 -0.86 -9.02
CA VAL A 76 24.73 -0.33 -9.27
C VAL A 76 23.79 -0.81 -8.16
N GLU A 77 23.32 0.11 -7.35
CA GLU A 77 22.36 -0.20 -6.29
C GLU A 77 20.98 0.44 -6.57
N PRO A 78 19.92 -0.33 -6.31
CA PRO A 78 19.87 -1.74 -5.92
C PRO A 78 19.98 -2.70 -7.12
N TYR A 79 19.72 -2.24 -8.35
CA TYR A 79 19.70 -3.03 -9.60
C TYR A 79 19.75 -2.10 -10.83
N LEU A 80 20.04 -2.66 -12.01
CA LEU A 80 19.92 -1.98 -13.30
C LEU A 80 18.45 -1.82 -13.69
N TRP A 81 17.70 -2.90 -13.59
CA TRP A 81 16.24 -2.93 -13.74
C TRP A 81 15.62 -4.02 -12.88
N SER A 82 14.37 -3.85 -12.54
CA SER A 82 13.58 -4.83 -11.81
C SER A 82 12.15 -4.87 -12.37
N LEU A 83 11.65 -6.06 -12.59
CA LEU A 83 10.28 -6.33 -12.95
C LEU A 83 9.60 -7.01 -11.75
N GLU A 84 8.67 -6.31 -11.13
CA GLU A 84 7.84 -6.84 -10.06
C GLU A 84 6.45 -7.17 -10.60
N THR A 85 5.91 -8.32 -10.23
CA THR A 85 4.53 -8.69 -10.54
C THR A 85 3.83 -9.19 -9.30
N SER A 86 2.54 -8.90 -9.20
CA SER A 86 1.67 -9.45 -8.18
C SER A 86 0.39 -9.97 -8.82
N ALA A 87 -0.11 -11.04 -8.26
CA ALA A 87 -1.45 -11.53 -8.54
C ALA A 87 -2.05 -12.00 -7.21
N PHE A 88 -3.18 -11.42 -6.84
CA PHE A 88 -3.91 -11.78 -5.63
C PHE A 88 -5.41 -11.84 -5.91
N ILE A 89 -6.06 -12.86 -5.37
CA ILE A 89 -7.51 -13.03 -5.43
C ILE A 89 -8.00 -13.50 -4.08
N SER A 90 -9.10 -12.93 -3.61
CA SER A 90 -9.71 -13.33 -2.33
C SER A 90 -11.10 -13.94 -2.53
N PHE A 91 -11.51 -14.72 -1.54
CA PHE A 91 -12.77 -15.44 -1.48
C PHE A 91 -13.43 -15.22 -0.14
N LYS A 92 -14.73 -14.99 -0.14
CA LYS A 92 -15.57 -14.84 1.05
C LYS A 92 -16.85 -15.68 0.86
N SER A 93 -17.28 -16.33 1.92
CA SER A 93 -18.57 -17.01 1.94
C SER A 93 -19.63 -16.07 2.50
N ASN A 94 -20.57 -15.63 1.66
CA ASN A 94 -21.69 -14.79 2.02
C ASN A 94 -22.87 -15.23 1.16
N ASP A 95 -23.76 -16.09 1.66
CA ASP A 95 -24.85 -16.74 0.90
C ASP A 95 -24.41 -17.35 -0.45
N GLY A 96 -23.13 -17.73 -0.53
CA GLY A 96 -22.43 -18.22 -1.72
C GLY A 96 -20.96 -17.85 -1.70
N LEU A 97 -20.19 -18.36 -2.66
CA LEU A 97 -18.78 -17.98 -2.83
C LEU A 97 -18.70 -16.69 -3.65
N VAL A 98 -18.18 -15.63 -3.04
CA VAL A 98 -17.91 -14.35 -3.71
C VAL A 98 -16.42 -14.09 -3.82
N VAL A 99 -16.02 -13.25 -4.78
CA VAL A 99 -14.67 -12.78 -4.98
C VAL A 99 -14.61 -11.27 -4.65
N PRO A 100 -14.30 -10.90 -3.39
CA PRO A 100 -14.32 -9.51 -2.95
C PRO A 100 -13.20 -8.66 -3.53
N LEU A 101 -12.02 -9.26 -3.78
CA LEU A 101 -10.84 -8.54 -4.26
C LEU A 101 -10.10 -9.34 -5.32
N GLN A 102 -9.81 -8.67 -6.42
CA GLN A 102 -8.82 -9.08 -7.41
C GLN A 102 -7.82 -7.94 -7.57
N ASP A 103 -6.53 -8.22 -7.40
CA ASP A 103 -5.47 -7.23 -7.51
C ASP A 103 -4.28 -7.81 -8.26
N TYR A 104 -4.02 -7.27 -9.44
CA TYR A 104 -2.96 -7.69 -10.34
C TYR A 104 -2.13 -6.49 -10.74
N PHE A 105 -0.81 -6.57 -10.64
CA PHE A 105 0.05 -5.52 -11.18
C PHE A 105 1.34 -6.04 -11.81
N ILE A 106 1.87 -5.23 -12.71
CA ILE A 106 3.20 -5.33 -13.28
C ILE A 106 3.88 -3.98 -13.05
N PHE A 107 5.06 -3.99 -12.45
CA PHE A 107 5.83 -2.80 -12.14
C PHE A 107 7.26 -2.97 -12.63
N LEU A 108 7.64 -2.18 -13.64
CA LEU A 108 8.98 -2.15 -14.21
C LEU A 108 9.74 -0.93 -13.69
N HIS A 109 10.81 -1.19 -13.01
CA HIS A 109 11.76 -0.19 -12.52
C HIS A 109 13.01 -0.18 -13.39
N LEU A 110 13.28 0.90 -14.05
CA LEU A 110 14.50 1.14 -14.80
C LEU A 110 15.35 2.15 -14.04
N ARG A 111 16.50 1.70 -13.58
CA ARG A 111 17.47 2.55 -12.88
C ARG A 111 18.62 2.86 -13.83
N ASN A 112 19.18 4.05 -13.68
CA ASN A 112 20.39 4.42 -14.43
C ASN A 112 20.24 4.43 -15.96
N LEU A 113 19.12 4.96 -16.46
CA LEU A 113 18.89 5.14 -17.88
C LEU A 113 19.80 6.23 -18.45
N GLY A 114 20.53 5.90 -19.52
CA GLY A 114 21.45 6.81 -20.18
C GLY A 114 22.61 7.25 -19.27
N THR A 115 23.37 8.23 -19.74
CA THR A 115 24.58 8.73 -19.05
C THR A 115 24.27 9.61 -17.84
N ARG A 116 23.00 10.03 -17.64
CA ARG A 116 22.58 10.93 -16.55
C ARG A 116 21.98 10.22 -15.35
N GLY A 117 21.90 8.89 -15.34
CA GLY A 117 21.32 8.14 -14.24
C GLY A 117 19.83 8.38 -14.02
N LEU A 118 19.07 8.59 -15.10
CA LEU A 118 17.63 8.74 -15.04
C LEU A 118 16.98 7.47 -14.49
N ARG A 119 15.89 7.63 -13.74
CA ARG A 119 15.10 6.51 -13.21
C ARG A 119 13.69 6.60 -13.75
N LEU A 120 13.21 5.52 -14.38
CA LEU A 120 11.86 5.41 -14.91
C LEU A 120 11.13 4.24 -14.26
N ASP A 121 9.96 4.52 -13.75
CA ASP A 121 9.03 3.54 -13.19
C ASP A 121 7.79 3.48 -14.08
N LEU A 122 7.45 2.28 -14.57
CA LEU A 122 6.26 2.00 -15.36
C LEU A 122 5.39 1.00 -14.62
N ARG A 123 4.13 1.33 -14.39
CA ARG A 123 3.18 0.47 -13.71
C ARG A 123 1.92 0.29 -14.53
N ALA A 124 1.46 -0.96 -14.58
CA ALA A 124 0.12 -1.32 -15.01
C ALA A 124 -0.52 -2.19 -13.92
N ALA A 125 -1.76 -1.88 -13.56
CA ALA A 125 -2.50 -2.61 -12.54
C ALA A 125 -3.94 -2.80 -12.95
N PHE A 126 -4.55 -3.88 -12.49
CA PHE A 126 -5.97 -4.14 -12.54
C PHE A 126 -6.43 -4.47 -11.12
N THR A 127 -7.34 -3.66 -10.59
CA THR A 127 -7.90 -3.87 -9.27
C THR A 127 -9.42 -3.86 -9.36
N ASP A 128 -10.07 -4.90 -8.85
CA ASP A 128 -11.53 -5.00 -8.67
C ASP A 128 -11.81 -5.24 -7.19
N GLU A 129 -12.26 -4.19 -6.51
CA GLU A 129 -12.60 -4.18 -5.08
C GLU A 129 -14.13 -4.13 -4.96
N ARG A 130 -14.76 -5.19 -4.44
CA ARG A 130 -16.23 -5.28 -4.32
C ARG A 130 -16.76 -5.05 -2.93
N THR A 131 -15.87 -4.93 -1.95
CA THR A 131 -16.20 -4.79 -0.52
C THR A 131 -15.51 -3.58 0.11
N LEU A 132 -15.39 -2.49 -0.66
CA LEU A 132 -14.96 -1.21 -0.10
C LEU A 132 -16.03 -0.68 0.86
N LEU A 133 -15.60 -0.17 2.00
CA LEU A 133 -16.52 0.28 3.05
C LEU A 133 -16.68 1.80 3.04
N PHE A 134 -17.91 2.27 3.18
CA PHE A 134 -18.23 3.68 3.33
C PHE A 134 -19.01 3.93 4.62
N TYR A 135 -18.48 4.77 5.49
CA TYR A 135 -19.02 5.11 6.81
C TYR A 135 -19.51 6.56 6.90
N GLY A 136 -19.46 7.31 5.80
CA GLY A 136 -19.78 8.74 5.75
C GLY A 136 -18.54 9.61 5.50
N ILE A 137 -18.78 10.90 5.28
CA ILE A 137 -17.74 11.90 5.06
C ILE A 137 -17.30 12.50 6.40
N GLY A 138 -16.02 12.84 6.49
CA GLY A 138 -15.41 13.55 7.61
C GLY A 138 -14.81 12.65 8.68
N ASN A 139 -14.10 13.27 9.60
CA ASN A 139 -13.41 12.59 10.69
C ASN A 139 -14.32 12.19 11.85
N ALA A 140 -15.50 12.83 11.96
CA ALA A 140 -16.54 12.51 12.94
C ALA A 140 -17.63 11.59 12.37
N SER A 141 -17.42 11.01 11.18
CA SER A 141 -18.34 10.00 10.66
C SER A 141 -18.56 8.90 11.71
N PRO A 142 -19.81 8.46 11.93
CA PRO A 142 -20.13 7.57 13.03
C PRO A 142 -19.28 6.31 12.97
N ASP A 143 -18.94 5.78 14.15
CA ASP A 143 -18.41 4.45 14.25
C ASP A 143 -19.41 3.49 13.61
N LYS A 144 -18.94 2.29 13.25
CA LYS A 144 -19.77 1.26 12.63
C LYS A 144 -21.19 1.34 13.19
N PRO A 145 -22.21 1.64 12.39
CA PRO A 145 -23.56 1.63 12.89
C PRO A 145 -23.83 0.26 13.49
N THR A 146 -24.13 0.21 14.78
CA THR A 146 -24.32 -1.07 15.50
C THR A 146 -25.41 -1.92 14.88
N ASP A 147 -26.29 -1.30 14.12
CA ASP A 147 -27.49 -1.91 13.55
C ASP A 147 -27.45 -2.03 12.02
N THR A 148 -26.37 -1.58 11.37
CA THR A 148 -26.23 -1.70 9.90
C THR A 148 -25.39 -2.94 9.56
N PRO A 149 -25.93 -3.89 8.80
CA PRO A 149 -25.18 -5.03 8.28
C PRO A 149 -23.97 -4.57 7.45
N MET A 150 -22.87 -5.33 7.51
CA MET A 150 -21.61 -4.96 6.83
C MET A 150 -21.78 -4.86 5.31
N ASP A 151 -22.60 -5.69 4.72
CA ASP A 151 -22.93 -5.68 3.29
C ASP A 151 -23.58 -4.37 2.84
N GLN A 152 -24.34 -3.72 3.72
CA GLN A 152 -24.92 -2.39 3.42
C GLN A 152 -23.87 -1.26 3.46
N LEU A 153 -22.73 -1.45 4.10
CA LEU A 153 -21.61 -0.50 4.06
C LEU A 153 -20.74 -0.65 2.80
N GLU A 154 -20.87 -1.77 2.10
CA GLU A 154 -20.03 -2.13 0.98
C GLU A 154 -20.43 -1.39 -0.32
N PHE A 155 -19.42 -1.06 -1.12
CA PHE A 155 -19.56 -0.64 -2.51
C PHE A 155 -18.42 -1.22 -3.35
N GLY A 156 -18.64 -1.33 -4.66
CA GLY A 156 -17.66 -1.86 -5.59
C GLY A 156 -16.93 -0.77 -6.38
N ARG A 157 -15.65 -1.00 -6.67
CA ARG A 157 -14.85 -0.21 -7.60
C ARG A 157 -13.90 -1.08 -8.39
N MET A 158 -14.05 -1.11 -9.71
CA MET A 158 -13.07 -1.68 -10.63
C MET A 158 -12.25 -0.53 -11.24
N HIS A 159 -10.91 -0.62 -11.13
CA HIS A 159 -10.05 0.49 -11.57
C HIS A 159 -8.71 0.04 -12.15
N PRO A 160 -8.69 -0.44 -13.41
CA PRO A 160 -7.43 -0.61 -14.12
C PRO A 160 -6.71 0.74 -14.26
N THR A 161 -5.40 0.71 -14.00
CA THR A 161 -4.52 1.89 -13.95
C THR A 161 -3.25 1.66 -14.75
N ALA A 162 -2.79 2.66 -15.46
CA ALA A 162 -1.46 2.70 -16.05
C ALA A 162 -0.77 4.00 -15.67
N SER A 163 0.51 3.94 -15.30
CA SER A 163 1.28 5.14 -14.93
C SER A 163 2.75 5.02 -15.29
N ALA A 164 3.37 6.17 -15.48
CA ALA A 164 4.80 6.35 -15.72
C ALA A 164 5.32 7.47 -14.83
N LEU A 165 6.45 7.26 -14.15
CA LEU A 165 7.12 8.25 -13.32
C LEU A 165 8.59 8.30 -13.66
N LEU A 166 9.05 9.47 -14.11
CA LEU A 166 10.46 9.75 -14.41
C LEU A 166 11.07 10.54 -13.25
N ARG A 167 12.26 10.11 -12.81
CA ARG A 167 13.09 10.83 -11.84
C ARG A 167 14.39 11.25 -12.48
N VAL A 168 14.65 12.55 -12.44
CA VAL A 168 15.84 13.21 -13.01
C VAL A 168 16.75 13.58 -11.84
N PRO A 169 17.95 13.01 -11.71
CA PRO A 169 18.87 13.36 -10.64
C PRO A 169 19.41 14.77 -10.81
N LEU A 170 19.35 15.56 -9.73
CA LEU A 170 19.88 16.93 -9.65
C LEU A 170 21.17 16.99 -8.82
N GLY A 171 21.60 15.88 -8.25
CA GLY A 171 22.78 15.77 -7.40
C GLY A 171 22.43 15.74 -5.89
N HIS A 172 23.38 15.28 -5.09
CA HIS A 172 23.29 15.23 -3.60
C HIS A 172 22.02 14.53 -3.07
N GLY A 173 21.53 13.49 -3.77
CA GLY A 173 20.30 12.79 -3.39
C GLY A 173 19.01 13.49 -3.79
N LEU A 174 19.07 14.63 -4.49
CA LEU A 174 17.90 15.37 -4.95
C LEU A 174 17.50 14.92 -6.37
N PHE A 175 16.20 14.71 -6.57
CA PHE A 175 15.61 14.37 -7.86
C PHE A 175 14.42 15.29 -8.17
N PHE A 176 14.33 15.73 -9.41
CA PHE A 176 13.08 16.22 -9.98
C PHE A 176 12.25 15.02 -10.44
N THR A 177 10.95 15.05 -10.18
CA THR A 177 10.03 13.98 -10.56
C THR A 177 8.94 14.52 -11.47
N THR A 178 8.63 13.80 -12.53
CA THR A 178 7.49 14.08 -13.39
C THR A 178 6.86 12.78 -13.84
N GLY A 179 5.55 12.77 -14.00
CA GLY A 179 4.84 11.56 -14.36
C GLY A 179 3.51 11.82 -15.02
N SER A 180 2.91 10.74 -15.48
CA SER A 180 1.55 10.72 -16.00
C SER A 180 0.88 9.40 -15.67
N GLY A 181 -0.44 9.42 -15.64
CA GLY A 181 -1.21 8.22 -15.40
C GLY A 181 -2.63 8.33 -15.93
N PHE A 182 -3.24 7.19 -16.04
CA PHE A 182 -4.64 7.08 -16.41
C PHE A 182 -5.27 5.95 -15.61
N THR A 183 -6.47 6.21 -15.07
CA THR A 183 -7.28 5.22 -14.36
C THR A 183 -8.68 5.22 -14.96
N TYR A 184 -9.14 4.06 -15.39
CA TYR A 184 -10.55 3.80 -15.67
C TYR A 184 -11.25 3.47 -14.36
N ASN A 185 -12.46 3.94 -14.15
CA ASN A 185 -13.22 3.69 -12.92
C ASN A 185 -14.65 3.27 -13.26
N ARG A 186 -15.05 2.12 -12.75
CA ARG A 186 -16.43 1.65 -12.72
C ARG A 186 -16.84 1.46 -11.26
N LEU A 187 -17.88 2.16 -10.87
CA LEU A 187 -18.45 2.09 -9.52
C LEU A 187 -19.69 1.20 -9.53
N ASP A 188 -19.82 0.39 -8.50
CA ASP A 188 -21.01 -0.44 -8.24
C ASP A 188 -21.52 -0.05 -6.84
N VAL A 189 -22.63 0.70 -6.81
CA VAL A 189 -23.21 1.26 -5.60
C VAL A 189 -24.70 0.93 -5.57
N ALA A 190 -25.08 0.11 -4.61
CA ALA A 190 -26.50 -0.20 -4.39
C ALA A 190 -27.24 1.05 -3.84
N PRO A 191 -28.45 1.36 -4.33
CA PRO A 191 -29.19 2.54 -3.87
C PRO A 191 -29.51 2.52 -2.36
N ASP A 192 -29.69 1.36 -1.78
CA ASP A 192 -29.96 1.10 -0.36
C ASP A 192 -28.69 0.91 0.49
N SER A 193 -27.50 0.93 -0.12
CA SER A 193 -26.24 0.93 0.62
C SER A 193 -26.04 2.24 1.38
N SER A 194 -25.14 2.23 2.36
CA SER A 194 -24.72 3.45 3.11
C SER A 194 -24.28 4.57 2.18
N LEU A 195 -23.49 4.25 1.15
CA LEU A 195 -23.03 5.24 0.17
C LEU A 195 -24.19 5.77 -0.70
N GLY A 196 -25.05 4.87 -1.20
CA GLY A 196 -26.22 5.24 -2.00
C GLY A 196 -27.19 6.12 -1.21
N SER A 197 -27.52 5.71 0.02
CA SER A 197 -28.36 6.48 0.93
C SER A 197 -27.74 7.81 1.31
N TYR A 198 -26.44 7.86 1.61
CA TYR A 198 -25.72 9.09 1.95
C TYR A 198 -25.72 10.11 0.81
N ALA A 199 -25.61 9.65 -0.43
CA ALA A 199 -25.66 10.51 -1.62
C ALA A 199 -27.00 11.25 -1.78
N VAL A 200 -28.10 10.71 -1.20
CA VAL A 200 -29.45 11.31 -1.25
C VAL A 200 -29.78 12.02 0.04
N ASN A 201 -29.53 11.41 1.20
CA ASN A 201 -30.05 11.80 2.51
C ASN A 201 -28.96 12.34 3.48
N GLY A 202 -27.68 12.26 3.14
CA GLY A 202 -26.59 12.74 3.98
C GLY A 202 -26.61 14.27 4.17
N PRO A 203 -25.78 14.82 5.07
CA PRO A 203 -25.61 16.27 5.24
C PRO A 203 -25.24 16.95 3.91
N ALA A 204 -25.76 18.15 3.67
CA ALA A 204 -25.60 18.84 2.38
C ALA A 204 -24.13 18.98 1.93
N ASP A 205 -23.27 19.41 2.86
CA ASP A 205 -21.83 19.58 2.59
C ASP A 205 -21.15 18.24 2.27
N GLY A 206 -21.54 17.16 2.96
CA GLY A 206 -21.02 15.82 2.69
C GLY A 206 -21.51 15.26 1.35
N ARG A 207 -22.80 15.45 1.02
CA ARG A 207 -23.38 15.03 -0.28
C ARG A 207 -22.70 15.71 -1.47
N ALA A 208 -22.34 16.98 -1.33
CA ALA A 208 -21.65 17.73 -2.37
C ALA A 208 -20.30 17.09 -2.78
N LEU A 209 -19.67 16.33 -1.87
CA LEU A 209 -18.40 15.65 -2.11
C LEU A 209 -18.54 14.25 -2.73
N ILE A 210 -19.75 13.68 -2.78
CA ILE A 210 -19.95 12.31 -3.32
C ILE A 210 -20.01 12.31 -4.85
N GLY A 211 -20.75 13.24 -5.44
CA GLY A 211 -20.94 13.27 -6.90
C GLY A 211 -21.78 12.11 -7.44
N ALA A 212 -21.61 11.82 -8.73
CA ALA A 212 -22.38 10.80 -9.45
C ALA A 212 -21.59 9.48 -9.59
N PHE A 213 -22.28 8.34 -9.46
CA PHE A 213 -21.69 7.00 -9.60
C PHE A 213 -21.65 6.53 -11.06
N LYS A 214 -21.04 7.31 -11.95
CA LYS A 214 -20.91 6.97 -13.37
C LYS A 214 -19.55 6.38 -13.67
N THR A 215 -19.49 5.52 -14.68
CA THR A 215 -18.21 5.08 -15.25
C THR A 215 -17.46 6.27 -15.83
N HIS A 216 -16.19 6.42 -15.48
CA HIS A 216 -15.36 7.55 -15.87
C HIS A 216 -13.87 7.22 -15.89
N GLY A 217 -13.12 8.02 -16.62
CA GLY A 217 -11.67 8.05 -16.58
C GLY A 217 -11.15 9.17 -15.68
N VAL A 218 -9.92 9.02 -15.22
CA VAL A 218 -9.13 10.06 -14.55
C VAL A 218 -7.75 10.08 -15.20
N ALA A 219 -7.41 11.19 -15.85
CA ALA A 219 -6.07 11.42 -16.36
C ALA A 219 -5.26 12.20 -15.33
N LEU A 220 -3.99 11.83 -15.14
CA LEU A 220 -3.14 12.38 -14.11
C LEU A 220 -1.83 12.90 -14.72
N GLY A 221 -1.39 14.05 -14.26
CA GLY A 221 -0.05 14.59 -14.46
C GLY A 221 0.60 14.85 -13.11
N ASP A 222 1.85 14.43 -12.95
CA ASP A 222 2.61 14.55 -11.72
C ASP A 222 3.83 15.42 -11.90
N LEU A 223 4.07 16.35 -10.96
CA LEU A 223 5.28 17.16 -10.84
C LEU A 223 5.74 17.17 -9.37
N GLY A 224 7.03 17.01 -9.14
CA GLY A 224 7.49 16.97 -7.76
C GLY A 224 9.01 16.98 -7.58
N MET A 225 9.40 16.89 -6.33
CA MET A 225 10.79 16.76 -5.90
C MET A 225 10.91 15.61 -4.91
N GLN A 226 12.03 14.92 -4.97
CA GLN A 226 12.39 13.84 -4.06
C GLN A 226 13.80 14.07 -3.52
N TYR A 227 13.98 13.92 -2.21
CA TYR A 227 15.27 13.89 -1.56
C TYR A 227 15.51 12.52 -0.94
N ASP A 228 16.56 11.81 -1.36
CA ASP A 228 16.84 10.43 -0.95
C ASP A 228 18.31 10.29 -0.56
N THR A 229 18.54 10.12 0.75
CA THR A 229 19.86 9.88 1.36
C THR A 229 19.90 8.55 2.11
N ARG A 230 18.95 7.66 1.83
CA ARG A 230 18.91 6.35 2.47
C ARG A 230 20.16 5.54 2.15
N ASP A 231 20.62 4.77 3.15
CA ASP A 231 21.69 3.79 2.97
C ASP A 231 21.29 2.63 2.06
N ARG A 232 19.98 2.33 1.98
CA ARG A 232 19.38 1.29 1.12
C ARG A 232 17.95 1.68 0.76
N GLU A 233 17.50 1.37 -0.45
CA GLU A 233 16.09 1.59 -0.85
C GLU A 233 15.15 0.62 -0.12
N ILE A 234 15.61 -0.60 0.09
CA ILE A 234 14.86 -1.66 0.79
C ILE A 234 15.56 -1.94 2.11
N ASP A 235 14.78 -2.06 3.19
CA ASP A 235 15.28 -2.27 4.55
C ASP A 235 16.25 -1.18 5.02
N THR A 236 15.83 0.07 4.85
CA THR A 236 16.57 1.28 5.23
C THR A 236 16.85 1.31 6.72
N ARG A 237 18.08 1.68 7.10
CA ARG A 237 18.49 1.85 8.50
C ARG A 237 18.90 3.27 8.85
N ARG A 238 19.38 4.04 7.87
CA ARG A 238 19.86 5.40 8.04
C ARG A 238 19.46 6.26 6.86
N GLY A 239 19.25 7.54 7.11
CA GLY A 239 19.01 8.55 6.09
C GLY A 239 17.58 9.03 6.05
N GLN A 240 17.24 9.73 5.01
CA GLN A 240 15.95 10.38 4.79
C GLN A 240 15.42 10.04 3.39
N TYR A 241 14.10 10.05 3.28
CA TYR A 241 13.41 9.97 2.00
C TYR A 241 12.19 10.88 2.05
N ASP A 242 12.33 12.06 1.45
CA ASP A 242 11.32 13.09 1.48
C ASP A 242 10.79 13.34 0.07
N THR A 243 9.49 13.56 -0.06
CA THR A 243 8.85 13.84 -1.33
C THR A 243 7.85 14.97 -1.19
N ILE A 244 7.79 15.82 -2.21
CA ILE A 244 6.68 16.73 -2.46
C ILE A 244 6.17 16.46 -3.85
N LEU A 245 4.88 16.16 -3.99
CA LEU A 245 4.25 15.79 -5.26
C LEU A 245 2.98 16.60 -5.45
N LEU A 246 2.91 17.32 -6.55
CA LEU A 246 1.70 17.93 -7.08
C LEU A 246 1.16 17.04 -8.19
N ARG A 247 -0.03 16.51 -8.01
CA ARG A 247 -0.80 15.76 -9.01
C ARG A 247 -1.94 16.61 -9.53
N VAL A 248 -2.13 16.65 -10.81
CA VAL A 248 -3.19 17.41 -11.49
C VAL A 248 -4.02 16.47 -12.33
N SER A 249 -5.34 16.55 -12.20
CA SER A 249 -6.30 15.88 -13.06
C SER A 249 -7.12 16.92 -13.79
N PRO A 250 -6.96 17.09 -15.11
CA PRO A 250 -7.80 18.01 -15.89
C PRO A 250 -9.15 17.36 -16.23
N SER A 251 -10.23 18.12 -16.13
CA SER A 251 -11.50 17.76 -16.76
C SER A 251 -11.43 18.17 -18.26
N ILE A 252 -11.67 17.19 -19.13
CA ILE A 252 -11.84 17.45 -20.58
C ILE A 252 -13.28 17.15 -21.01
N GLY A 253 -14.20 17.06 -20.03
CA GLY A 253 -15.60 16.73 -20.24
C GLY A 253 -15.84 15.25 -20.55
N GLY A 254 -17.11 14.88 -20.74
CA GLY A 254 -17.50 13.52 -21.14
C GLY A 254 -16.99 12.44 -20.19
N PHE A 255 -16.06 11.63 -20.69
CA PHE A 255 -15.48 10.50 -19.94
C PHE A 255 -14.47 10.92 -18.86
N LEU A 256 -13.91 12.14 -18.91
CA LEU A 256 -12.97 12.72 -17.93
C LEU A 256 -13.62 13.92 -17.20
N PRO A 257 -14.59 13.69 -16.28
CA PRO A 257 -15.41 14.75 -15.73
C PRO A 257 -14.77 15.52 -14.57
N TYR A 258 -13.72 14.96 -13.92
CA TYR A 258 -13.17 15.49 -12.68
C TYR A 258 -12.00 16.43 -12.91
N SER A 259 -12.04 17.62 -12.27
CA SER A 259 -10.93 18.58 -12.26
C SER A 259 -10.47 18.80 -10.83
N TYR A 260 -9.27 18.31 -10.50
CA TYR A 260 -8.72 18.47 -9.16
C TYR A 260 -7.20 18.52 -9.16
N GLN A 261 -6.66 19.03 -8.06
CA GLN A 261 -5.25 18.98 -7.75
C GLN A 261 -5.06 18.27 -6.40
N ARG A 262 -3.98 17.53 -6.26
CA ARG A 262 -3.55 16.91 -5.01
C ARG A 262 -2.12 17.33 -4.71
N LEU A 263 -1.89 17.89 -3.54
CA LEU A 263 -0.57 18.13 -3.00
C LEU A 263 -0.29 17.10 -1.90
N THR A 264 0.72 16.27 -2.11
CA THR A 264 1.17 15.28 -1.12
C THR A 264 2.61 15.62 -0.69
N ILE A 265 2.83 15.72 0.61
CA ILE A 265 4.15 15.92 1.21
C ILE A 265 4.41 14.74 2.15
N THR A 266 5.50 14.04 1.92
CA THR A 266 5.90 12.90 2.76
C THR A 266 7.32 13.08 3.22
N GLY A 267 7.55 13.02 4.54
CA GLY A 267 8.87 12.96 5.15
C GLY A 267 9.10 11.60 5.81
N ARG A 268 10.27 11.00 5.57
CA ARG A 268 10.68 9.72 6.18
C ARG A 268 12.09 9.85 6.72
N THR A 269 12.30 9.42 7.97
CA THR A 269 13.60 9.46 8.62
C THR A 269 13.90 8.13 9.30
N TYR A 270 15.14 7.69 9.15
CA TYR A 270 15.62 6.43 9.71
C TYR A 270 16.85 6.68 10.56
N VAL A 271 16.79 6.25 11.83
CA VAL A 271 17.82 6.48 12.83
C VAL A 271 18.28 5.14 13.41
N PRO A 272 19.53 4.71 13.18
CA PRO A 272 20.07 3.52 13.82
C PRO A 272 20.38 3.80 15.29
N LEU A 273 19.66 3.18 16.22
CA LEU A 273 19.99 3.24 17.65
C LEU A 273 21.13 2.29 18.01
N SER A 274 21.23 1.17 17.29
CA SER A 274 22.29 0.17 17.48
C SER A 274 22.51 -0.61 16.19
N ARG A 275 23.45 -1.58 16.21
CA ARG A 275 23.66 -2.48 15.06
C ARG A 275 22.43 -3.31 14.72
N ARG A 276 21.48 -3.49 15.65
CA ARG A 276 20.26 -4.30 15.47
C ARG A 276 18.97 -3.50 15.47
N ILE A 277 18.95 -2.30 16.05
CA ILE A 277 17.73 -1.52 16.26
C ILE A 277 17.75 -0.27 15.37
N THR A 278 16.68 -0.05 14.64
CA THR A 278 16.43 1.15 13.82
C THR A 278 15.09 1.76 14.23
N LEU A 279 15.08 3.05 14.48
CA LEU A 279 13.83 3.83 14.55
C LEU A 279 13.53 4.37 13.16
N ALA A 280 12.28 4.23 12.75
CA ALA A 280 11.79 4.73 11.48
C ALA A 280 10.55 5.59 11.73
N PHE A 281 10.52 6.76 11.11
CA PHE A 281 9.43 7.72 11.23
C PHE A 281 8.95 8.13 9.86
N ARG A 282 7.63 8.29 9.70
CA ARG A 282 7.00 8.88 8.52
C ARG A 282 5.94 9.88 8.95
N VAL A 283 5.86 10.99 8.22
CA VAL A 283 4.74 11.95 8.30
C VAL A 283 4.26 12.21 6.89
N VAL A 284 2.94 12.22 6.71
CA VAL A 284 2.29 12.49 5.42
C VAL A 284 1.24 13.57 5.62
N GLY A 285 1.35 14.64 4.84
CA GLY A 285 0.30 15.63 4.63
C GLY A 285 -0.22 15.53 3.21
N ASP A 286 -1.54 15.45 3.05
CA ASP A 286 -2.20 15.33 1.74
C ASP A 286 -3.39 16.27 1.68
N ALA A 287 -3.49 17.07 0.63
CA ALA A 287 -4.57 18.02 0.41
C ALA A 287 -5.10 17.95 -1.03
N LEU A 288 -6.41 17.87 -1.17
CA LEU A 288 -7.14 17.90 -2.43
C LEU A 288 -7.83 19.24 -2.63
N PHE A 289 -7.75 19.78 -3.83
CA PHE A 289 -8.39 21.01 -4.26
C PHE A 289 -9.24 20.73 -5.50
N GLY A 290 -10.33 21.50 -5.69
CA GLY A 290 -11.27 21.28 -6.79
C GLY A 290 -12.25 20.15 -6.51
N ASP A 291 -12.66 19.45 -7.57
CA ASP A 291 -13.72 18.46 -7.55
C ASP A 291 -13.17 17.05 -7.80
N PRO A 292 -12.55 16.41 -6.80
CA PRO A 292 -12.07 15.04 -6.90
C PRO A 292 -13.24 14.05 -6.87
N PRO A 293 -13.12 12.86 -7.49
CA PRO A 293 -14.07 11.78 -7.25
C PRO A 293 -14.01 11.34 -5.78
N PHE A 294 -15.14 10.99 -5.19
CA PHE A 294 -15.26 10.77 -3.74
C PHE A 294 -14.28 9.73 -3.17
N TYR A 295 -13.95 8.68 -3.92
CA TYR A 295 -13.00 7.67 -3.46
C TYR A 295 -11.57 8.19 -3.25
N GLU A 296 -11.21 9.33 -3.87
CA GLU A 296 -9.94 10.01 -3.63
C GLU A 296 -9.87 10.68 -2.26
N LEU A 297 -11.02 10.96 -1.63
CA LEU A 297 -11.10 11.57 -0.30
C LEU A 297 -10.54 10.67 0.80
N SER A 298 -10.55 9.35 0.62
CA SER A 298 -9.98 8.39 1.58
C SER A 298 -8.56 7.96 1.24
N ARG A 299 -7.97 8.45 0.14
CA ARG A 299 -6.68 7.98 -0.38
C ARG A 299 -5.62 9.08 -0.36
N TYR A 300 -4.37 8.67 -0.27
CA TYR A 300 -3.21 9.42 -0.74
C TYR A 300 -2.40 8.49 -1.65
N GLU A 301 -1.91 8.99 -2.79
CA GLU A 301 -1.31 8.15 -3.81
C GLU A 301 -2.21 6.94 -4.13
N GLU A 302 -1.71 5.72 -3.99
CA GLU A 302 -2.43 4.48 -4.31
C GLU A 302 -2.95 3.73 -3.07
N THR A 303 -2.83 4.31 -1.89
CA THR A 303 -3.21 3.67 -0.61
C THR A 303 -4.27 4.46 0.13
N GLN A 304 -4.90 3.83 1.10
CA GLN A 304 -5.82 4.50 2.03
C GLN A 304 -5.01 5.43 2.96
N ALA A 305 -5.52 6.63 3.20
CA ALA A 305 -4.80 7.62 4.00
C ALA A 305 -4.96 7.37 5.50
N ILE A 306 -6.19 7.27 5.96
CA ILE A 306 -6.51 7.01 7.37
C ILE A 306 -7.15 5.63 7.45
N GLY A 307 -6.36 4.68 7.88
CA GLY A 307 -6.73 3.27 7.96
C GLY A 307 -6.04 2.40 6.92
N GLY A 308 -5.97 1.12 7.23
CA GLY A 308 -5.37 0.10 6.38
C GLY A 308 -3.90 -0.17 6.61
N VAL A 309 -3.40 -1.11 5.85
CA VAL A 309 -2.08 -1.74 6.02
C VAL A 309 -0.89 -0.79 5.82
N ASN A 310 -1.05 0.28 5.06
CA ASN A 310 0.02 1.21 4.70
C ASN A 310 -0.15 2.62 5.30
N ALA A 311 -1.13 2.81 6.20
CA ALA A 311 -1.36 4.09 6.86
C ALA A 311 -1.51 3.90 8.37
N ILE A 312 -2.70 4.10 8.97
CA ILE A 312 -2.94 3.85 10.40
C ILE A 312 -3.43 2.43 10.55
N ARG A 313 -2.54 1.53 10.94
CA ARG A 313 -2.86 0.12 11.15
C ARG A 313 -3.79 -0.06 12.35
N GLY A 314 -4.74 -0.97 12.23
CA GLY A 314 -5.83 -1.18 13.20
C GLY A 314 -7.10 -0.42 12.83
N VAL A 315 -7.03 0.73 12.17
CA VAL A 315 -8.18 1.42 11.59
C VAL A 315 -8.55 0.76 10.26
N PRO A 316 -9.85 0.45 9.98
CA PRO A 316 -10.27 -0.13 8.72
C PRO A 316 -9.88 0.73 7.51
N ALA A 317 -9.54 0.09 6.39
CA ALA A 317 -9.24 0.78 5.16
C ALA A 317 -10.48 1.57 4.68
N GLY A 318 -10.26 2.82 4.23
CA GLY A 318 -11.37 3.68 3.77
C GLY A 318 -12.32 4.14 4.87
N ARG A 319 -11.93 4.11 6.14
CA ARG A 319 -12.79 4.51 7.26
C ARG A 319 -13.14 5.99 7.27
N TYR A 320 -12.23 6.86 6.81
CA TYR A 320 -12.39 8.31 6.89
C TYR A 320 -12.17 8.97 5.53
N TYR A 321 -13.10 9.83 5.14
CA TYR A 321 -13.14 10.54 3.87
C TYR A 321 -13.04 12.04 4.09
N GLY A 322 -12.07 12.71 3.46
CA GLY A 322 -11.93 14.17 3.52
C GLY A 322 -10.86 14.66 2.55
N LYS A 323 -10.95 15.92 2.15
CA LYS A 323 -9.97 16.52 1.21
C LYS A 323 -8.59 16.70 1.84
N VAL A 324 -8.49 16.83 3.16
CA VAL A 324 -7.21 17.03 3.86
C VAL A 324 -6.94 15.88 4.82
N LYS A 325 -5.74 15.36 4.79
CA LYS A 325 -5.28 14.25 5.63
C LYS A 325 -3.89 14.55 6.18
N LEU A 326 -3.71 14.31 7.46
CA LEU A 326 -2.40 14.36 8.13
C LEU A 326 -2.26 13.10 8.97
N PHE A 327 -1.21 12.32 8.73
CA PHE A 327 -0.91 11.16 9.55
C PHE A 327 0.58 10.90 9.66
N GLY A 328 0.95 10.15 10.67
CA GLY A 328 2.32 9.73 10.91
C GLY A 328 2.42 8.31 11.45
N ASN A 329 3.58 7.72 11.25
CA ASN A 329 3.94 6.39 11.72
C ASN A 329 5.29 6.46 12.41
N ALA A 330 5.41 5.75 13.52
CA ALA A 330 6.66 5.53 14.24
C ALA A 330 6.87 4.03 14.43
N GLU A 331 8.01 3.51 14.01
CA GLU A 331 8.37 2.09 14.19
C GLU A 331 9.73 1.94 14.85
N ALA A 332 9.82 1.03 15.81
CA ALA A 332 11.08 0.48 16.31
C ALA A 332 11.26 -0.91 15.69
N ARG A 333 12.24 -1.04 14.81
CA ARG A 333 12.55 -2.29 14.08
C ARG A 333 13.78 -2.92 14.68
N SER A 334 13.74 -4.24 14.96
CA SER A 334 14.90 -4.98 15.50
C SER A 334 15.16 -6.27 14.72
N ASP A 335 16.42 -6.46 14.37
CA ASP A 335 16.89 -7.73 13.84
C ASP A 335 17.10 -8.73 14.99
N LEU A 336 16.50 -9.92 14.88
CA LEU A 336 16.65 -10.99 15.85
C LEU A 336 17.81 -11.91 15.49
N PHE A 337 17.65 -12.71 14.43
CA PHE A 337 18.65 -13.65 13.95
C PHE A 337 18.53 -13.94 12.46
N GLY A 338 19.64 -14.38 11.88
CA GLY A 338 19.68 -14.91 10.51
C GLY A 338 19.74 -16.43 10.52
N PHE A 339 19.19 -17.04 9.49
CA PHE A 339 19.22 -18.48 9.27
C PHE A 339 19.22 -18.80 7.79
N HIS A 340 19.54 -20.04 7.44
CA HIS A 340 19.51 -20.52 6.07
C HIS A 340 18.36 -21.52 5.90
N LEU A 341 17.58 -21.36 4.86
CA LEU A 341 16.52 -22.27 4.49
C LEU A 341 16.64 -22.58 3.00
N ARG A 342 16.85 -23.86 2.66
CA ARG A 342 17.01 -24.32 1.27
C ARG A 342 18.07 -23.52 0.50
N GLY A 343 19.23 -23.25 1.11
CA GLY A 343 20.33 -22.49 0.51
C GLY A 343 20.13 -20.98 0.43
N LYS A 344 18.97 -20.44 0.85
CA LYS A 344 18.70 -19.01 0.88
C LYS A 344 18.95 -18.45 2.28
N ALA A 345 19.68 -17.34 2.36
CA ALA A 345 19.89 -16.61 3.60
C ALA A 345 18.62 -15.80 3.94
N LEU A 346 18.05 -16.06 5.10
CA LEU A 346 16.88 -15.41 5.65
C LEU A 346 17.24 -14.68 6.94
N LYS A 347 16.56 -13.58 7.23
CA LYS A 347 16.71 -12.82 8.46
C LYS A 347 15.34 -12.56 9.07
N LEU A 348 15.16 -12.95 10.32
CA LEU A 348 13.97 -12.65 11.10
C LEU A 348 14.18 -11.37 11.90
N GLY A 349 13.19 -10.51 11.92
CA GLY A 349 13.12 -9.30 12.73
C GLY A 349 11.73 -9.10 13.29
N ILE A 350 11.63 -8.16 14.22
CA ILE A 350 10.38 -7.69 14.81
C ILE A 350 10.25 -6.18 14.66
N ALA A 351 9.03 -5.69 14.70
CA ALA A 351 8.73 -4.27 14.80
C ALA A 351 7.65 -4.02 15.86
N ALA A 352 7.78 -2.92 16.60
CA ALA A 352 6.72 -2.32 17.38
C ALA A 352 6.40 -0.96 16.75
N PHE A 353 5.13 -0.55 16.76
CA PHE A 353 4.74 0.67 16.07
C PHE A 353 3.58 1.41 16.75
N PHE A 354 3.54 2.70 16.46
CA PHE A 354 2.44 3.60 16.76
C PHE A 354 2.14 4.45 15.52
N ASP A 355 0.89 4.44 15.08
CA ASP A 355 0.39 5.20 13.95
C ASP A 355 -0.70 6.15 14.44
N ALA A 356 -0.73 7.39 13.94
CA ALA A 356 -1.77 8.34 14.30
C ALA A 356 -2.04 9.35 13.17
N GLY A 357 -3.27 9.85 13.09
CA GLY A 357 -3.63 10.85 12.09
C GLY A 357 -5.05 11.36 12.21
N ARG A 358 -5.40 12.25 11.29
CA ARG A 358 -6.72 12.88 11.21
C ARG A 358 -7.03 13.27 9.77
N THR A 359 -8.33 13.29 9.47
CA THR A 359 -8.89 13.79 8.22
C THR A 359 -9.71 15.07 8.49
N TRP A 360 -9.77 15.98 7.50
CA TRP A 360 -10.67 17.11 7.47
C TRP A 360 -11.40 17.15 6.13
N THR A 361 -12.64 17.57 6.16
CA THR A 361 -13.50 17.68 4.98
C THR A 361 -12.92 18.67 3.97
N GLU A 362 -12.45 19.83 4.44
CA GLU A 362 -11.82 20.87 3.62
C GLU A 362 -10.67 21.57 4.35
N LEU A 363 -9.77 22.23 3.59
CA LEU A 363 -8.61 22.92 4.16
C LEU A 363 -8.96 24.26 4.81
N PHE A 364 -9.78 25.04 4.16
CA PHE A 364 -10.04 26.44 4.56
C PHE A 364 -11.40 26.65 5.24
N HIS A 365 -12.29 25.66 5.18
CA HIS A 365 -13.60 25.70 5.81
C HIS A 365 -13.71 24.62 6.88
N ARG A 366 -14.29 24.99 8.01
CA ARG A 366 -14.54 24.04 9.09
C ARG A 366 -15.98 23.53 8.98
N HIS A 367 -16.10 22.21 9.01
CA HIS A 367 -17.39 21.52 9.04
C HIS A 367 -17.52 20.73 10.36
N PRO A 368 -17.90 21.39 11.49
CA PRO A 368 -17.92 20.73 12.81
C PRO A 368 -18.79 19.47 12.84
N ASP A 369 -19.87 19.44 12.08
CA ASP A 369 -20.79 18.30 12.00
C ASP A 369 -20.17 17.09 11.28
N LEU A 370 -19.21 17.32 10.38
CA LEU A 370 -18.51 16.28 9.64
C LEU A 370 -17.14 15.95 10.27
N ASP A 371 -16.42 16.94 10.75
CA ASP A 371 -15.04 16.80 11.21
C ASP A 371 -14.92 16.68 12.74
N GLY A 372 -16.01 17.00 13.47
CA GLY A 372 -16.02 17.11 14.92
C GLY A 372 -15.34 18.39 15.43
N THR A 373 -15.61 18.72 16.68
CA THR A 373 -15.10 19.96 17.33
C THR A 373 -13.79 19.75 18.08
N GLY A 374 -13.45 18.51 18.43
CA GLY A 374 -12.26 18.15 19.19
C GLY A 374 -11.02 17.89 18.34
N VAL A 375 -9.94 17.41 18.96
CA VAL A 375 -8.71 17.00 18.29
C VAL A 375 -8.97 15.86 17.31
N GLY A 376 -9.86 14.90 17.66
CA GLY A 376 -10.34 13.84 16.79
C GLY A 376 -9.22 12.95 16.21
N LEU A 377 -8.11 12.76 16.96
CA LEU A 377 -6.98 11.95 16.51
C LEU A 377 -7.38 10.47 16.46
N LYS A 378 -7.16 9.85 15.32
CA LYS A 378 -7.29 8.42 15.10
C LYS A 378 -5.93 7.77 15.27
N TYR A 379 -5.86 6.61 15.94
CA TYR A 379 -4.57 5.97 16.19
C TYR A 379 -4.65 4.47 16.19
N GLY A 380 -3.49 3.84 15.96
CA GLY A 380 -3.28 2.42 16.09
C GLY A 380 -1.93 2.10 16.71
N ILE A 381 -1.88 1.05 17.49
CA ILE A 381 -0.66 0.54 18.15
C ILE A 381 -0.54 -0.94 17.92
N GLY A 382 0.67 -1.42 17.70
CA GLY A 382 0.85 -2.84 17.45
C GLY A 382 2.29 -3.28 17.30
N GLY A 383 2.44 -4.49 16.80
CA GLY A 383 3.72 -5.09 16.51
C GLY A 383 3.63 -6.10 15.38
N GLY A 384 4.78 -6.54 14.90
CA GLY A 384 4.79 -7.50 13.81
C GLY A 384 6.15 -8.14 13.58
N LEU A 385 6.13 -9.13 12.70
CA LEU A 385 7.29 -9.88 12.24
C LEU A 385 7.76 -9.33 10.89
N ARG A 386 9.06 -9.44 10.67
CA ARG A 386 9.73 -9.09 9.41
C ARG A 386 10.60 -10.25 8.96
N LEU A 387 10.30 -10.82 7.81
CA LEU A 387 11.14 -11.86 7.19
C LEU A 387 11.79 -11.26 5.95
N ARG A 388 13.12 -11.22 5.94
CA ARG A 388 13.92 -10.68 4.84
C ARG A 388 14.65 -11.80 4.12
N GLN A 389 14.65 -11.72 2.79
CA GLN A 389 15.43 -12.60 1.92
C GLN A 389 16.33 -11.77 1.02
N GLY A 390 17.64 -12.03 1.08
CA GLY A 390 18.61 -11.27 0.30
C GLY A 390 18.60 -9.78 0.60
N LYS A 391 18.83 -8.94 -0.42
CA LYS A 391 18.85 -7.48 -0.33
C LYS A 391 17.55 -6.82 -0.79
N THR A 392 16.69 -7.56 -1.50
CA THR A 392 15.61 -7.00 -2.31
C THR A 392 14.21 -7.38 -1.83
N PHE A 393 14.08 -8.28 -0.85
CA PHE A 393 12.78 -8.80 -0.49
C PHE A 393 12.51 -8.81 1.03
N VAL A 394 11.37 -8.26 1.41
CA VAL A 394 10.87 -8.22 2.80
C VAL A 394 9.40 -8.65 2.80
N VAL A 395 9.03 -9.52 3.73
CA VAL A 395 7.64 -9.84 4.06
C VAL A 395 7.38 -9.39 5.49
N ARG A 396 6.23 -8.80 5.72
CA ARG A 396 5.78 -8.41 7.06
C ARG A 396 4.44 -9.02 7.43
N ALA A 397 4.28 -9.31 8.71
CA ALA A 397 3.03 -9.68 9.34
C ALA A 397 2.82 -8.80 10.57
N ASP A 398 1.80 -7.95 10.54
CA ASP A 398 1.50 -6.97 11.58
C ASP A 398 0.17 -7.28 12.26
N VAL A 399 0.10 -7.04 13.59
CA VAL A 399 -1.12 -7.03 14.37
C VAL A 399 -1.24 -5.67 15.04
N ALA A 400 -2.41 -5.04 14.94
CA ALA A 400 -2.66 -3.70 15.44
C ALA A 400 -4.01 -3.57 16.13
N TYR A 401 -4.02 -2.81 17.21
CA TYR A 401 -5.23 -2.37 17.91
C TYR A 401 -5.51 -0.90 17.59
N SER A 402 -6.78 -0.57 17.40
CA SER A 402 -7.30 0.79 17.35
C SER A 402 -8.68 0.83 18.01
N PRO A 403 -9.03 1.87 18.78
CA PRO A 403 -10.39 2.03 19.31
C PRO A 403 -11.43 2.28 18.20
N ASP A 404 -10.99 2.73 17.01
CA ASP A 404 -11.85 3.02 15.86
C ASP A 404 -12.11 1.79 14.97
N ALA A 405 -11.71 0.60 15.41
CA ALA A 405 -11.86 -0.65 14.67
C ALA A 405 -12.56 -1.74 15.48
N ASN A 406 -12.97 -2.79 14.82
CA ASN A 406 -13.24 -4.08 15.47
C ASN A 406 -11.89 -4.63 15.96
N PRO A 407 -11.77 -5.07 17.21
CA PRO A 407 -10.70 -4.69 18.13
C PRO A 407 -9.27 -4.93 17.64
N ILE A 408 -9.04 -5.76 16.62
CA ILE A 408 -7.70 -6.13 16.17
C ILE A 408 -7.64 -6.22 14.64
N GLY A 409 -6.75 -5.47 14.03
CA GLY A 409 -6.37 -5.61 12.61
C GLY A 409 -5.17 -6.54 12.45
N ALA A 410 -5.23 -7.47 11.52
CA ALA A 410 -4.13 -8.34 11.13
C ALA A 410 -3.80 -8.14 9.65
N TYR A 411 -2.51 -7.96 9.34
CA TYR A 411 -2.05 -7.61 8.00
C TYR A 411 -0.87 -8.49 7.60
N PHE A 412 -0.90 -8.99 6.37
CA PHE A 412 0.22 -9.71 5.79
C PHE A 412 0.52 -9.13 4.40
N THR A 413 1.76 -8.68 4.16
CA THR A 413 2.11 -8.00 2.91
C THR A 413 3.62 -8.06 2.63
N ALA A 414 3.98 -7.82 1.38
CA ALA A 414 5.36 -7.62 0.95
C ALA A 414 5.79 -6.15 1.15
N GLY A 415 7.07 -5.93 1.38
CA GLY A 415 7.67 -4.62 1.60
C GLY A 415 7.56 -4.12 3.05
N GLN A 416 8.26 -3.02 3.33
CA GLN A 416 8.08 -2.23 4.56
C GLN A 416 6.90 -1.26 4.35
N ILE A 417 6.37 -0.70 5.44
CA ILE A 417 5.31 0.32 5.33
C ILE A 417 5.88 1.65 4.77
N PHE A 418 7.16 1.90 5.01
CA PHE A 418 7.91 3.04 4.49
C PHE A 418 9.42 2.81 4.65
#